data_20648cdbcf640d0433b0764681b42172
#
_entry.id   20648cdbcf640d0433b0764681b42172
#
_cell.length_a   1.000
_cell.length_b   1.000
_cell.length_c   1.000
_cell.angle_alpha   90.00
_cell.angle_beta   90.00
_cell.angle_gamma   90.00
#
_symmetry.space_group_name_H-M   'P 1'
#
loop_
_entity.id
_entity.type
_entity.pdbx_description
1 polymer ?
#
loop_
_entity_poly.entity_id
_entity_poly.type
_entity_poly.pdbx_seq_one_letter_code
_entity_poly.pdbx_strand_id
1 'polypeptide(L)'
;MRGFTLIETIVAITVSSIVFVVVFGFVYYFYRTSGYNLSQMIAINSARKGMEITVREIREATFSDQGSYLIKNAQDQSITFYSDIDKDLKIERIRYFLDEDILKKGITESNDSFKYLDENEEIRILSNNVRNLEEPIFTYYDENNNEVEDLQVVADIRMIQIKLIINTDPNRPPGEFTLVSNAQLRNLRYE
;
A
#
# COMPACT_ATOMS: atom_id res chain seq x y z
N MET A 1 27.44 64.94 -6.69
CA MET A 1 27.17 63.56 -6.29
C MET A 1 27.33 63.50 -4.79
N ARG A 2 26.30 63.05 -4.07
CA ARG A 2 26.41 62.82 -2.61
C ARG A 2 26.97 61.41 -2.40
N GLY A 3 28.18 61.31 -1.80
CA GLY A 3 28.76 60.00 -1.47
C GLY A 3 28.06 59.42 -0.22
N PHE A 4 28.01 58.08 -0.13
CA PHE A 4 27.52 57.39 1.08
C PHE A 4 28.41 57.65 2.29
N THR A 5 27.81 57.86 3.42
CA THR A 5 28.53 57.97 4.68
C THR A 5 28.91 56.59 5.20
N LEU A 6 29.97 56.46 5.99
CA LEU A 6 30.42 55.20 6.57
C LEU A 6 29.31 54.56 7.42
N ILE A 7 28.52 55.34 8.16
CA ILE A 7 27.43 54.87 8.97
C ILE A 7 26.29 54.25 8.12
N GLU A 8 25.93 54.88 6.98
CA GLU A 8 24.92 54.33 6.04
C GLU A 8 25.35 52.97 5.50
N THR A 9 26.63 52.82 5.16
CA THR A 9 27.19 51.56 4.66
C THR A 9 27.12 50.45 5.71
N ILE A 10 27.49 50.75 6.96
CA ILE A 10 27.42 49.79 8.09
C ILE A 10 25.96 49.35 8.30
N VAL A 11 25.03 50.29 8.35
CA VAL A 11 23.60 50.00 8.54
C VAL A 11 23.08 49.16 7.41
N ALA A 12 23.40 49.50 6.14
CA ALA A 12 22.97 48.73 5.00
C ALA A 12 23.50 47.28 5.01
N ILE A 13 24.77 47.07 5.34
CA ILE A 13 25.35 45.71 5.46
C ILE A 13 24.68 44.93 6.58
N THR A 14 24.45 45.55 7.73
CA THR A 14 23.80 44.88 8.87
C THR A 14 22.40 44.44 8.53
N VAL A 15 21.58 45.33 7.97
CA VAL A 15 20.21 45.00 7.54
C VAL A 15 20.21 43.93 6.46
N SER A 16 21.09 44.06 5.46
CA SER A 16 21.21 43.02 4.39
C SER A 16 21.62 41.66 4.96
N SER A 17 22.54 41.61 5.91
CA SER A 17 22.95 40.35 6.55
C SER A 17 21.79 39.65 7.28
N ILE A 18 20.95 40.40 8.00
CA ILE A 18 19.76 39.86 8.64
C ILE A 18 18.80 39.29 7.62
N VAL A 19 18.53 40.04 6.55
CA VAL A 19 17.64 39.58 5.44
C VAL A 19 18.19 38.29 4.82
N PHE A 20 19.49 38.21 4.53
CA PHE A 20 20.10 36.99 4.00
C PHE A 20 19.91 35.78 4.91
N VAL A 21 20.13 35.90 6.22
CA VAL A 21 19.95 34.82 7.19
C VAL A 21 18.50 34.30 7.15
N VAL A 22 17.52 35.21 7.13
CA VAL A 22 16.10 34.85 7.09
C VAL A 22 15.77 34.14 5.76
N VAL A 23 16.22 34.69 4.63
CA VAL A 23 15.96 34.10 3.31
C VAL A 23 16.59 32.71 3.17
N PHE A 24 17.84 32.55 3.55
CA PHE A 24 18.52 31.25 3.52
C PHE A 24 17.84 30.22 4.45
N GLY A 25 17.42 30.63 5.64
CA GLY A 25 16.67 29.77 6.57
C GLY A 25 15.35 29.29 5.95
N PHE A 26 14.60 30.20 5.30
CA PHE A 26 13.37 29.87 4.61
C PHE A 26 13.60 28.92 3.42
N VAL A 27 14.59 29.17 2.57
CA VAL A 27 14.95 28.32 1.44
C VAL A 27 15.34 26.91 1.91
N TYR A 28 16.18 26.81 2.94
CA TYR A 28 16.57 25.53 3.51
C TYR A 28 15.36 24.73 4.04
N TYR A 29 14.48 25.38 4.79
CA TYR A 29 13.26 24.76 5.30
C TYR A 29 12.33 24.29 4.17
N PHE A 30 12.17 25.12 3.13
CA PHE A 30 11.37 24.79 1.96
C PHE A 30 11.89 23.55 1.22
N TYR A 31 13.18 23.48 0.94
CA TYR A 31 13.77 22.30 0.27
C TYR A 31 13.60 21.04 1.09
N ARG A 32 13.83 21.11 2.38
CA ARG A 32 13.67 19.98 3.29
C ARG A 32 12.23 19.46 3.34
N THR A 33 11.27 20.36 3.36
CA THR A 33 9.83 19.99 3.41
C THR A 33 9.33 19.47 2.06
N SER A 34 9.76 20.10 0.95
CA SER A 34 9.36 19.68 -0.40
C SER A 34 9.83 18.26 -0.74
N GLY A 35 11.06 17.91 -0.34
CA GLY A 35 11.58 16.56 -0.57
C GLY A 35 10.76 15.48 0.16
N TYR A 36 10.38 15.72 1.41
CA TYR A 36 9.54 14.82 2.17
C TYR A 36 8.14 14.65 1.55
N ASN A 37 7.48 15.77 1.19
CA ASN A 37 6.15 15.74 0.58
C ASN A 37 6.14 14.95 -0.73
N LEU A 38 7.19 15.08 -1.54
CA LEU A 38 7.34 14.30 -2.78
C LEU A 38 7.47 12.80 -2.49
N SER A 39 8.30 12.42 -1.52
CA SER A 39 8.45 11.01 -1.13
C SER A 39 7.15 10.42 -0.62
N GLN A 40 6.41 11.16 0.21
CA GLN A 40 5.11 10.74 0.72
C GLN A 40 4.09 10.57 -0.41
N MET A 41 4.05 11.51 -1.36
CA MET A 41 3.17 11.42 -2.54
C MET A 41 3.49 10.19 -3.40
N ILE A 42 4.76 9.88 -3.62
CA ILE A 42 5.20 8.69 -4.38
C ILE A 42 4.75 7.42 -3.66
N ALA A 43 4.95 7.34 -2.34
CA ALA A 43 4.52 6.19 -1.53
C ALA A 43 3.01 5.98 -1.59
N ILE A 44 2.21 7.04 -1.43
CA ILE A 44 0.74 6.99 -1.52
C ILE A 44 0.29 6.52 -2.92
N ASN A 45 0.89 7.04 -3.99
CA ASN A 45 0.55 6.63 -5.35
C ASN A 45 0.92 5.16 -5.63
N SER A 46 2.04 4.68 -5.11
CA SER A 46 2.44 3.27 -5.19
C SER A 46 1.43 2.38 -4.46
N ALA A 47 1.07 2.74 -3.21
CA ALA A 47 0.07 2.02 -2.43
C ALA A 47 -1.31 1.99 -3.10
N ARG A 48 -1.74 3.11 -3.71
CA ARG A 48 -3.00 3.18 -4.46
C ARG A 48 -3.02 2.22 -5.63
N LYS A 49 -1.94 2.19 -6.44
CA LYS A 49 -1.81 1.22 -7.54
C LYS A 49 -1.80 -0.23 -7.03
N GLY A 50 -1.06 -0.50 -5.96
CA GLY A 50 -1.03 -1.81 -5.34
C GLY A 50 -2.43 -2.25 -4.87
N MET A 51 -3.15 -1.36 -4.19
CA MET A 51 -4.53 -1.60 -3.74
C MET A 51 -5.49 -1.84 -4.91
N GLU A 52 -5.42 -1.06 -6.00
CA GLU A 52 -6.26 -1.25 -7.19
C GLU A 52 -6.04 -2.63 -7.82
N ILE A 53 -4.79 -3.07 -7.90
CA ILE A 53 -4.44 -4.42 -8.40
C ILE A 53 -5.03 -5.48 -7.47
N THR A 54 -4.78 -5.36 -6.15
CA THR A 54 -5.28 -6.31 -5.14
C THR A 54 -6.79 -6.44 -5.18
N VAL A 55 -7.52 -5.31 -5.20
CA VAL A 55 -8.99 -5.29 -5.26
C VAL A 55 -9.51 -5.97 -6.53
N ARG A 56 -8.89 -5.70 -7.68
CA ARG A 56 -9.29 -6.31 -8.96
C ARG A 56 -9.11 -7.83 -8.92
N GLU A 57 -7.94 -8.29 -8.51
CA GLU A 57 -7.62 -9.72 -8.48
C GLU A 57 -8.47 -10.48 -7.46
N ILE A 58 -8.73 -9.91 -6.28
CA ILE A 58 -9.65 -10.50 -5.30
C ILE A 58 -11.08 -10.61 -5.88
N ARG A 59 -11.55 -9.61 -6.63
CA ARG A 59 -12.88 -9.66 -7.27
C ARG A 59 -12.99 -10.74 -8.33
N GLU A 60 -11.88 -11.08 -8.98
CA GLU A 60 -11.78 -12.11 -10.02
C GLU A 60 -11.39 -13.47 -9.45
N ALA A 61 -11.28 -13.61 -8.10
CA ALA A 61 -10.95 -14.86 -7.46
C ALA A 61 -11.90 -15.99 -7.90
N THR A 62 -11.34 -17.18 -8.15
CA THR A 62 -12.04 -18.36 -8.67
C THR A 62 -11.57 -19.63 -7.96
N PHE A 63 -12.17 -20.77 -8.26
CA PHE A 63 -11.72 -22.06 -7.75
C PHE A 63 -10.38 -22.43 -8.37
N SER A 64 -9.52 -23.11 -7.59
CA SER A 64 -8.23 -23.60 -8.10
C SER A 64 -8.39 -24.64 -9.20
N ASP A 65 -7.34 -24.91 -9.97
CA ASP A 65 -7.30 -26.02 -10.94
C ASP A 65 -7.54 -27.41 -10.31
N GLN A 66 -7.34 -27.53 -8.98
CA GLN A 66 -7.66 -28.72 -8.20
C GLN A 66 -9.10 -28.75 -7.66
N GLY A 67 -9.91 -27.72 -7.93
CA GLY A 67 -11.25 -27.58 -7.38
C GLY A 67 -11.29 -27.09 -5.92
N SER A 68 -10.18 -26.60 -5.37
CA SER A 68 -10.17 -25.99 -4.03
C SER A 68 -10.92 -24.66 -4.03
N TYR A 69 -11.50 -24.30 -2.87
CA TYR A 69 -12.25 -23.06 -2.68
C TYR A 69 -11.38 -21.83 -3.02
N LEU A 70 -12.03 -20.78 -3.51
CA LEU A 70 -11.37 -19.58 -4.04
C LEU A 70 -10.43 -18.87 -3.03
N ILE A 71 -10.75 -18.86 -1.74
CA ILE A 71 -9.85 -18.40 -0.67
C ILE A 71 -9.21 -19.61 -0.01
N LYS A 72 -7.87 -19.69 -0.07
CA LYS A 72 -7.10 -20.75 0.59
C LYS A 72 -6.83 -20.43 2.05
N ASN A 73 -6.50 -19.17 2.35
CA ASN A 73 -6.17 -18.71 3.70
C ASN A 73 -6.51 -17.23 3.86
N ALA A 74 -7.09 -16.88 5.00
CA ALA A 74 -7.45 -15.53 5.39
C ALA A 74 -6.78 -15.20 6.73
N GLN A 75 -6.09 -14.06 6.82
CA GLN A 75 -5.43 -13.55 8.01
C GLN A 75 -5.44 -12.02 7.97
N ASP A 76 -5.23 -11.35 9.10
CA ASP A 76 -5.23 -9.89 9.21
C ASP A 76 -4.17 -9.21 8.34
N GLN A 77 -2.97 -9.82 8.25
CA GLN A 77 -1.82 -9.26 7.52
C GLN A 77 -1.51 -9.99 6.21
N SER A 78 -2.29 -11.02 5.87
CA SER A 78 -2.12 -11.76 4.63
C SER A 78 -3.40 -12.42 4.15
N ILE A 79 -3.50 -12.59 2.83
CA ILE A 79 -4.56 -13.38 2.19
C ILE A 79 -3.98 -14.22 1.08
N THR A 80 -4.46 -15.46 0.95
CA THR A 80 -4.12 -16.36 -0.16
C THR A 80 -5.39 -16.82 -0.86
N PHE A 81 -5.46 -16.64 -2.16
CA PHE A 81 -6.63 -17.00 -2.99
C PHE A 81 -6.16 -17.47 -4.37
N TYR A 82 -7.10 -17.90 -5.20
CA TYR A 82 -6.84 -18.36 -6.55
C TYR A 82 -7.48 -17.41 -7.57
N SER A 83 -6.77 -17.09 -8.65
CA SER A 83 -7.25 -16.19 -9.71
C SER A 83 -6.45 -16.43 -11.00
N ASP A 84 -7.08 -16.34 -12.16
CA ASP A 84 -6.43 -16.28 -13.47
C ASP A 84 -6.07 -14.82 -13.77
N ILE A 85 -4.81 -14.43 -13.45
CA ILE A 85 -4.39 -13.02 -13.51
C ILE A 85 -3.88 -12.59 -14.88
N ASP A 86 -3.41 -13.51 -15.71
CA ASP A 86 -2.89 -13.25 -17.05
C ASP A 86 -3.81 -13.70 -18.18
N LYS A 87 -4.91 -14.39 -17.84
CA LYS A 87 -5.97 -14.86 -18.73
C LYS A 87 -5.50 -15.94 -19.72
N ASP A 88 -4.60 -16.79 -19.27
CA ASP A 88 -4.12 -17.95 -20.02
C ASP A 88 -4.93 -19.23 -19.76
N LEU A 89 -5.98 -19.15 -18.92
CA LEU A 89 -6.88 -20.21 -18.47
C LEU A 89 -6.26 -21.17 -17.44
N LYS A 90 -5.07 -20.90 -16.95
CA LYS A 90 -4.52 -21.53 -15.76
C LYS A 90 -4.80 -20.65 -14.56
N ILE A 91 -5.01 -21.29 -13.43
CA ILE A 91 -5.34 -20.56 -12.21
C ILE A 91 -4.07 -20.45 -11.36
N GLU A 92 -3.65 -19.22 -11.06
CA GLU A 92 -2.54 -18.96 -10.15
C GLU A 92 -3.04 -18.96 -8.71
N ARG A 93 -2.16 -19.37 -7.79
CA ARG A 93 -2.30 -19.11 -6.38
C ARG A 93 -1.63 -17.78 -6.07
N ILE A 94 -2.40 -16.82 -5.58
CA ILE A 94 -1.97 -15.47 -5.26
C ILE A 94 -1.92 -15.30 -3.75
N ARG A 95 -0.83 -14.77 -3.24
CA ARG A 95 -0.66 -14.43 -1.83
C ARG A 95 -0.28 -12.96 -1.69
N TYR A 96 -1.11 -12.18 -0.99
CA TYR A 96 -0.77 -10.84 -0.54
C TYR A 96 -0.38 -10.89 0.92
N PHE A 97 0.71 -10.22 1.29
CA PHE A 97 1.19 -10.20 2.67
C PHE A 97 2.06 -8.98 2.96
N LEU A 98 2.04 -8.56 4.22
CA LEU A 98 2.95 -7.54 4.73
C LEU A 98 4.22 -8.23 5.22
N ASP A 99 5.37 -7.70 4.80
CA ASP A 99 6.68 -8.10 5.28
C ASP A 99 7.39 -6.83 5.76
N GLU A 100 7.46 -6.65 7.09
CA GLU A 100 7.84 -5.41 7.77
C GLU A 100 6.94 -4.23 7.35
N ASP A 101 7.42 -3.33 6.49
CA ASP A 101 6.71 -2.17 5.95
C ASP A 101 6.50 -2.25 4.42
N ILE A 102 6.63 -3.45 3.86
CA ILE A 102 6.53 -3.71 2.42
C ILE A 102 5.33 -4.62 2.15
N LEU A 103 4.34 -4.11 1.41
CA LEU A 103 3.27 -4.95 0.86
C LEU A 103 3.80 -5.71 -0.34
N LYS A 104 3.77 -7.04 -0.26
CA LYS A 104 4.26 -7.97 -1.28
C LYS A 104 3.13 -8.81 -1.85
N LYS A 105 3.34 -9.27 -3.08
CA LYS A 105 2.49 -10.23 -3.78
C LYS A 105 3.34 -11.44 -4.16
N GLY A 106 2.93 -12.63 -3.73
CA GLY A 106 3.44 -13.91 -4.21
C GLY A 106 2.52 -14.49 -5.29
N ILE A 107 3.10 -15.01 -6.36
CA ILE A 107 2.39 -15.66 -7.46
C ILE A 107 2.97 -17.07 -7.60
N THR A 108 2.12 -18.10 -7.59
CA THR A 108 2.53 -19.47 -7.82
C THR A 108 1.65 -20.06 -8.92
N GLU A 109 2.22 -20.41 -10.05
CA GLU A 109 1.53 -21.11 -11.12
C GLU A 109 1.29 -22.59 -10.73
N SER A 110 0.21 -23.17 -11.25
CA SER A 110 -0.01 -24.60 -11.16
C SER A 110 0.92 -25.34 -12.12
N ASN A 111 1.48 -26.48 -11.68
CA ASN A 111 2.26 -27.34 -12.55
C ASN A 111 1.35 -28.25 -13.42
N ASP A 112 1.91 -29.05 -14.32
CA ASP A 112 1.18 -29.99 -15.19
C ASP A 112 0.31 -31.00 -14.43
N SER A 113 0.54 -31.17 -13.12
CA SER A 113 -0.26 -32.01 -12.21
C SER A 113 -1.27 -31.19 -11.39
N PHE A 114 -1.51 -29.95 -11.77
CA PHE A 114 -2.36 -28.97 -11.08
C PHE A 114 -1.96 -28.66 -9.64
N LYS A 115 -0.67 -28.83 -9.29
CA LYS A 115 -0.14 -28.58 -7.94
C LYS A 115 0.58 -27.24 -7.89
N TYR A 116 0.39 -26.53 -6.77
CA TYR A 116 1.04 -25.27 -6.46
C TYR A 116 2.21 -25.52 -5.50
N LEU A 117 3.45 -25.45 -5.99
CA LEU A 117 4.66 -25.67 -5.20
C LEU A 117 5.11 -24.34 -4.61
N ASP A 118 5.35 -24.31 -3.30
CA ASP A 118 5.76 -23.07 -2.61
C ASP A 118 7.16 -22.58 -3.03
N GLU A 119 8.02 -23.50 -3.47
CA GLU A 119 9.35 -23.19 -4.01
C GLU A 119 9.33 -22.41 -5.33
N ASN A 120 8.21 -22.43 -6.04
CA ASN A 120 8.01 -21.74 -7.32
C ASN A 120 7.32 -20.38 -7.13
N GLU A 121 7.16 -19.89 -5.89
CA GLU A 121 6.50 -18.61 -5.65
C GLU A 121 7.37 -17.44 -6.14
N GLU A 122 6.87 -16.69 -7.12
CA GLU A 122 7.46 -15.42 -7.55
C GLU A 122 6.96 -14.29 -6.66
N ILE A 123 7.88 -13.59 -5.97
CA ILE A 123 7.52 -12.47 -5.08
C ILE A 123 7.75 -11.14 -5.78
N ARG A 124 6.73 -10.28 -5.78
CA ARG A 124 6.74 -8.91 -6.31
C ARG A 124 6.40 -7.89 -5.23
N ILE A 125 7.13 -6.78 -5.21
CA ILE A 125 6.86 -5.66 -4.32
C ILE A 125 5.74 -4.81 -4.94
N LEU A 126 4.73 -4.49 -4.14
CA LEU A 126 3.61 -3.63 -4.55
C LEU A 126 3.72 -2.23 -3.97
N SER A 127 4.04 -2.11 -2.70
CA SER A 127 4.16 -0.82 -2.04
C SER A 127 5.14 -0.90 -0.88
N ASN A 128 5.91 0.17 -0.71
CA ASN A 128 6.76 0.40 0.46
C ASN A 128 6.08 1.36 1.43
N ASN A 129 6.61 1.45 2.65
CA ASN A 129 6.14 2.35 3.70
C ASN A 129 4.69 2.10 4.15
N VAL A 130 4.25 0.83 4.13
CA VAL A 130 2.97 0.38 4.66
C VAL A 130 3.13 0.12 6.15
N ARG A 131 2.57 0.99 6.99
CA ARG A 131 2.75 0.97 8.43
C ARG A 131 1.45 0.67 9.16
N ASN A 132 0.84 -0.44 8.82
CA ASN A 132 -0.36 -0.90 9.52
C ASN A 132 -0.07 -1.36 10.95
N LEU A 133 1.19 -1.73 11.26
CA LEU A 133 1.61 -2.23 12.57
C LEU A 133 0.70 -3.39 13.04
N GLU A 134 -0.09 -3.15 14.09
CA GLU A 134 -1.05 -4.12 14.64
C GLU A 134 -2.43 -4.03 13.97
N GLU A 135 -2.69 -2.99 13.16
CA GLU A 135 -3.96 -2.85 12.47
C GLU A 135 -4.07 -3.82 11.29
N PRO A 136 -5.21 -4.52 11.12
CA PRO A 136 -5.40 -5.45 10.01
C PRO A 136 -5.33 -4.73 8.67
N ILE A 137 -4.63 -5.37 7.71
CA ILE A 137 -4.69 -4.98 6.30
C ILE A 137 -5.96 -5.50 5.66
N PHE A 138 -6.35 -6.72 6.02
CA PHE A 138 -7.52 -7.40 5.49
C PHE A 138 -8.54 -7.63 6.59
N THR A 139 -9.76 -7.14 6.38
CA THR A 139 -10.93 -7.42 7.20
C THR A 139 -11.99 -8.09 6.34
N TYR A 140 -12.63 -9.13 6.86
CA TYR A 140 -13.48 -10.03 6.09
C TYR A 140 -14.93 -9.89 6.54
N TYR A 141 -15.87 -9.91 5.59
CA TYR A 141 -17.29 -9.72 5.84
C TYR A 141 -18.13 -10.81 5.17
N ASP A 142 -19.19 -11.21 5.85
CA ASP A 142 -20.19 -12.17 5.35
C ASP A 142 -21.20 -11.51 4.37
N GLU A 143 -22.24 -12.25 3.96
CA GLU A 143 -23.31 -11.76 3.09
C GLU A 143 -24.20 -10.69 3.75
N ASN A 144 -24.26 -10.65 5.08
CA ASN A 144 -25.02 -9.70 5.88
C ASN A 144 -24.19 -8.47 6.27
N ASN A 145 -22.96 -8.39 5.76
CA ASN A 145 -21.99 -7.34 6.09
C ASN A 145 -21.56 -7.32 7.57
N ASN A 146 -21.60 -8.50 8.24
CA ASN A 146 -20.99 -8.69 9.56
C ASN A 146 -19.53 -9.11 9.37
N GLU A 147 -18.67 -8.66 10.28
CA GLU A 147 -17.28 -9.08 10.29
C GLU A 147 -17.17 -10.56 10.67
N VAL A 148 -16.36 -11.31 9.88
CA VAL A 148 -16.10 -12.74 10.09
C VAL A 148 -14.92 -12.85 11.04
N GLU A 149 -15.20 -13.22 12.31
CA GLU A 149 -14.17 -13.38 13.34
C GLU A 149 -13.40 -14.70 13.19
N ASP A 150 -14.07 -15.78 12.78
CA ASP A 150 -13.44 -17.09 12.56
C ASP A 150 -12.93 -17.21 11.12
N LEU A 151 -11.67 -16.81 10.92
CA LEU A 151 -11.02 -16.85 9.61
C LEU A 151 -10.66 -18.26 9.11
N GLN A 152 -10.98 -19.32 9.87
CA GLN A 152 -10.86 -20.70 9.39
C GLN A 152 -12.04 -21.08 8.49
N VAL A 153 -13.19 -20.41 8.64
CA VAL A 153 -14.39 -20.61 7.83
C VAL A 153 -14.41 -19.66 6.64
N VAL A 154 -13.46 -19.83 5.72
CA VAL A 154 -13.31 -18.95 4.54
C VAL A 154 -14.53 -18.96 3.61
N ALA A 155 -15.39 -19.99 3.71
CA ALA A 155 -16.59 -20.13 2.87
C ALA A 155 -17.66 -19.06 3.12
N ASP A 156 -17.65 -18.42 4.29
CA ASP A 156 -18.62 -17.38 4.66
C ASP A 156 -18.21 -15.99 4.16
N ILE A 157 -16.95 -15.82 3.72
CA ILE A 157 -16.43 -14.54 3.26
C ILE A 157 -17.07 -14.16 1.92
N ARG A 158 -17.66 -12.95 1.85
CA ARG A 158 -18.27 -12.37 0.66
C ARG A 158 -17.62 -11.09 0.22
N MET A 159 -17.10 -10.32 1.16
CA MET A 159 -16.42 -9.06 0.92
C MET A 159 -15.14 -8.97 1.75
N ILE A 160 -14.12 -8.39 1.18
CA ILE A 160 -12.83 -8.15 1.83
C ILE A 160 -12.56 -6.66 1.77
N GLN A 161 -12.40 -6.05 2.94
CA GLN A 161 -11.92 -4.68 3.07
C GLN A 161 -10.40 -4.70 3.17
N ILE A 162 -9.75 -3.83 2.41
CA ILE A 162 -8.30 -3.64 2.42
C ILE A 162 -8.03 -2.25 2.98
N LYS A 163 -7.23 -2.19 4.05
CA LYS A 163 -6.81 -0.95 4.69
C LYS A 163 -5.29 -0.84 4.66
N LEU A 164 -4.74 0.21 4.04
CA LEU A 164 -3.31 0.50 4.02
C LEU A 164 -3.06 1.84 4.69
N ILE A 165 -2.14 1.86 5.66
CA ILE A 165 -1.65 3.07 6.33
C ILE A 165 -0.27 3.37 5.79
N ILE A 166 -0.11 4.51 5.12
CA ILE A 166 1.13 4.91 4.43
C ILE A 166 1.80 6.04 5.20
N ASN A 167 3.06 5.82 5.58
CA ASN A 167 3.86 6.83 6.23
C ASN A 167 5.35 6.63 5.94
N THR A 168 5.99 7.60 5.30
CA THR A 168 7.42 7.55 4.97
C THR A 168 8.32 7.97 6.14
N ASP A 169 7.82 8.81 7.07
CA ASP A 169 8.56 9.24 8.26
C ASP A 169 7.58 9.59 9.40
N PRO A 170 7.42 8.72 10.41
CA PRO A 170 6.48 8.93 11.52
C PRO A 170 6.72 10.21 12.33
N ASN A 171 7.93 10.77 12.26
CA ASN A 171 8.32 11.94 13.03
C ASN A 171 8.07 13.28 12.30
N ARG A 172 7.43 13.22 11.12
CA ARG A 172 7.20 14.41 10.28
C ARG A 172 5.75 14.57 9.85
N PRO A 173 5.19 15.79 9.87
CA PRO A 173 3.95 16.12 9.20
C PRO A 173 4.14 16.19 7.66
N PRO A 174 3.12 15.89 6.84
CA PRO A 174 1.83 15.33 7.25
C PRO A 174 1.99 13.90 7.76
N GLY A 175 1.19 13.50 8.74
CA GLY A 175 1.24 12.19 9.35
C GLY A 175 0.85 11.05 8.40
N GLU A 176 0.21 10.05 8.94
CA GLU A 176 -0.26 8.86 8.23
C GLU A 176 -1.34 9.19 7.21
N PHE A 177 -1.30 8.48 6.08
CA PHE A 177 -2.34 8.53 5.06
C PHE A 177 -2.99 7.15 4.94
N THR A 178 -4.29 7.08 5.24
CA THR A 178 -5.05 5.83 5.19
C THR A 178 -5.76 5.67 3.85
N LEU A 179 -5.56 4.53 3.20
CA LEU A 179 -6.30 4.07 2.04
C LEU A 179 -7.22 2.93 2.47
N VAL A 180 -8.50 2.99 2.09
CA VAL A 180 -9.47 1.90 2.31
C VAL A 180 -10.17 1.58 1.01
N SER A 181 -10.32 0.30 0.71
CA SER A 181 -11.09 -0.17 -0.44
C SER A 181 -11.73 -1.52 -0.14
N ASN A 182 -12.85 -1.81 -0.81
CA ASN A 182 -13.58 -3.05 -0.65
C ASN A 182 -13.57 -3.88 -1.94
N ALA A 183 -13.35 -5.17 -1.80
CA ALA A 183 -13.41 -6.15 -2.87
C ALA A 183 -14.52 -7.16 -2.58
N GLN A 184 -15.59 -7.14 -3.39
CA GLN A 184 -16.64 -8.15 -3.32
C GLN A 184 -16.29 -9.31 -4.26
N LEU A 185 -16.38 -10.54 -3.76
CA LEU A 185 -16.16 -11.76 -4.52
C LEU A 185 -17.28 -11.98 -5.54
N ARG A 186 -16.95 -12.05 -6.84
CA ARG A 186 -17.94 -12.12 -7.92
C ARG A 186 -18.32 -13.55 -8.29
N ASN A 187 -17.43 -14.51 -8.12
CA ASN A 187 -17.59 -15.89 -8.57
C ASN A 187 -18.27 -16.82 -7.55
N LEU A 188 -18.79 -16.26 -6.47
CA LEU A 188 -19.71 -16.97 -5.58
C LEU A 188 -21.11 -16.91 -6.23
N ARG A 189 -21.43 -17.88 -7.10
CA ARG A 189 -22.80 -18.04 -7.59
C ARG A 189 -23.64 -18.57 -6.44
N TYR A 190 -24.77 -17.92 -6.22
CA TYR A 190 -25.85 -18.47 -5.40
C TYR A 190 -26.34 -19.74 -6.08
N GLU A 191 -26.19 -20.89 -5.43
CA GLU A 191 -27.00 -22.07 -5.71
C GLU A 191 -28.37 -21.94 -5.03
#